data_576cb30d514fcca4262f4c55c5916deb
#
_entry.id   576cb30d514fcca4262f4c55c5916deb
#
_cell.length_a   1.000
_cell.length_b   1.000
_cell.length_c   1.000
_cell.angle_alpha   90.00
_cell.angle_beta   90.00
_cell.angle_gamma   90.00
#
_symmetry.space_group_name_H-M   'P 1'
#
loop_
_entity.id
_entity.type
_entity.pdbx_description
1 polymer ?
#
loop_
_entity_poly.entity_id
_entity_poly.type
_entity_poly.pdbx_seq_one_letter_code
_entity_poly.pdbx_strand_id
1 'polypeptide(L)'
;MKKGLIIYNEHDKKVNEWFVESCLKSLNNDEFSLLYKEENEVLDYINANPIDFVIFRCRNYSLLNEIELRGIRCFNNTKTNSLANDKYRTYLFFKEHGFPCLETSLESKDISFPLVMKSLDGHGGKEVYLINSEDELKLSDKKFIYQEYLANNGDVRLYVLNKKVIGAVKRSNGKDFRSNYSLGGEIEEYNPSKEMKDIAIKISDILDADYIGVDFFIYDKGFIVNEIEDPVGARMLLKANGVDAVSLFIKHIKNALLNN
;
A
#
# COMPACT_ATOMS: atom_id res chain seq x y z
N MET A 1 -21.55 1.20 -22.07
CA MET A 1 -21.08 0.26 -21.03
C MET A 1 -19.57 0.35 -20.95
N LYS A 2 -19.01 0.72 -19.81
CA LYS A 2 -17.56 0.81 -19.56
C LYS A 2 -17.00 -0.59 -19.29
N LYS A 3 -15.92 -0.96 -19.97
CA LYS A 3 -15.26 -2.26 -19.84
C LYS A 3 -14.00 -2.13 -19.01
N GLY A 4 -13.86 -2.94 -17.96
CA GLY A 4 -12.73 -2.89 -17.06
C GLY A 4 -12.10 -4.24 -16.78
N LEU A 5 -10.88 -4.20 -16.25
CA LEU A 5 -10.19 -5.36 -15.71
C LEU A 5 -9.88 -5.15 -14.23
N ILE A 6 -9.98 -6.20 -13.43
CA ILE A 6 -9.33 -6.29 -12.13
C ILE A 6 -8.15 -7.25 -12.24
N ILE A 7 -6.96 -6.78 -11.87
CA ILE A 7 -5.70 -7.49 -12.09
C ILE A 7 -5.05 -7.84 -10.76
N TYR A 8 -4.71 -9.12 -10.61
CA TYR A 8 -3.90 -9.66 -9.51
C TYR A 8 -2.91 -10.69 -10.05
N ASN A 9 -1.83 -10.96 -9.31
CA ASN A 9 -1.13 -12.23 -9.45
C ASN A 9 -1.93 -13.37 -8.78
N GLU A 10 -1.67 -14.61 -9.15
CA GLU A 10 -2.42 -15.77 -8.66
C GLU A 10 -2.43 -15.90 -7.14
N HIS A 11 -1.26 -15.68 -6.51
CA HIS A 11 -1.13 -15.79 -5.05
C HIS A 11 -1.96 -14.74 -4.30
N ASP A 12 -1.80 -13.47 -4.69
CA ASP A 12 -2.51 -12.36 -4.03
C ASP A 12 -4.01 -12.40 -4.32
N LYS A 13 -4.45 -12.93 -5.47
CA LYS A 13 -5.87 -13.18 -5.79
C LYS A 13 -6.49 -14.14 -4.78
N LYS A 14 -5.84 -15.27 -4.49
CA LYS A 14 -6.34 -16.26 -3.50
C LYS A 14 -6.52 -15.64 -2.11
N VAL A 15 -5.56 -14.82 -1.69
CA VAL A 15 -5.60 -14.11 -0.40
C VAL A 15 -6.70 -13.03 -0.36
N ASN A 16 -7.01 -12.40 -1.49
CA ASN A 16 -7.95 -11.29 -1.60
C ASN A 16 -9.20 -11.64 -2.41
N GLU A 17 -9.59 -12.90 -2.46
CA GLU A 17 -10.74 -13.39 -3.25
C GLU A 17 -12.02 -12.62 -2.97
N TRP A 18 -12.34 -12.36 -1.68
CA TRP A 18 -13.46 -11.51 -1.31
C TRP A 18 -13.44 -10.12 -1.96
N PHE A 19 -12.26 -9.48 -2.07
CA PHE A 19 -12.12 -8.18 -2.72
C PHE A 19 -12.47 -8.27 -4.22
N VAL A 20 -11.93 -9.30 -4.89
CA VAL A 20 -12.17 -9.55 -6.31
C VAL A 20 -13.63 -9.82 -6.58
N GLU A 21 -14.26 -10.73 -5.81
CA GLU A 21 -15.68 -11.08 -5.94
C GLU A 21 -16.61 -9.89 -5.70
N SER A 22 -16.30 -9.06 -4.69
CA SER A 22 -17.07 -7.84 -4.40
C SER A 22 -17.01 -6.86 -5.57
N CYS A 23 -15.83 -6.67 -6.18
CA CYS A 23 -15.68 -5.83 -7.37
C CYS A 23 -16.45 -6.41 -8.56
N LEU A 24 -16.29 -7.71 -8.86
CA LEU A 24 -16.97 -8.38 -9.96
C LEU A 24 -18.49 -8.31 -9.81
N LYS A 25 -19.00 -8.55 -8.60
CA LYS A 25 -20.44 -8.47 -8.32
C LYS A 25 -21.01 -7.07 -8.52
N SER A 26 -20.26 -6.05 -8.15
CA SER A 26 -20.76 -4.66 -8.12
C SER A 26 -20.53 -3.89 -9.42
N LEU A 27 -19.55 -4.31 -10.25
CA LEU A 27 -19.18 -3.68 -11.52
C LEU A 27 -19.52 -4.57 -12.73
N ASN A 28 -20.52 -5.46 -12.60
CA ASN A 28 -21.16 -6.15 -13.70
C ASN A 28 -22.66 -5.82 -13.70
N ASN A 29 -23.03 -4.83 -14.50
CA ASN A 29 -24.39 -4.29 -14.64
C ASN A 29 -24.56 -3.62 -16.00
N ASP A 30 -25.63 -2.87 -16.23
CA ASP A 30 -25.90 -2.21 -17.52
C ASP A 30 -24.88 -1.12 -17.88
N GLU A 31 -24.15 -0.55 -16.90
CA GLU A 31 -23.19 0.53 -17.10
C GLU A 31 -21.75 0.03 -17.18
N PHE A 32 -21.41 -1.07 -16.50
CA PHE A 32 -20.07 -1.61 -16.34
C PHE A 32 -19.99 -3.10 -16.64
N SER A 33 -18.86 -3.51 -17.21
CA SER A 33 -18.47 -4.92 -17.35
C SER A 33 -17.03 -5.08 -16.84
N LEU A 34 -16.83 -5.82 -15.75
CA LEU A 34 -15.53 -6.08 -15.14
C LEU A 34 -15.15 -7.55 -15.30
N LEU A 35 -13.92 -7.81 -15.71
CA LEU A 35 -13.35 -9.16 -15.80
C LEU A 35 -12.09 -9.24 -14.94
N TYR A 36 -11.87 -10.39 -14.34
CA TYR A 36 -10.59 -10.73 -13.71
C TYR A 36 -9.57 -11.18 -14.75
N LYS A 37 -8.33 -10.72 -14.60
CA LYS A 37 -7.17 -11.20 -15.36
C LYS A 37 -5.95 -11.34 -14.46
N GLU A 38 -5.15 -12.36 -14.73
CA GLU A 38 -3.82 -12.47 -14.16
C GLU A 38 -2.85 -11.50 -14.84
N GLU A 39 -1.86 -11.01 -14.09
CA GLU A 39 -0.95 -9.98 -14.59
C GLU A 39 -0.18 -10.38 -15.86
N ASN A 40 0.11 -11.66 -16.03
CA ASN A 40 0.80 -12.20 -17.21
C ASN A 40 -0.06 -12.29 -18.47
N GLU A 41 -1.40 -12.20 -18.35
CA GLU A 41 -2.35 -12.28 -19.47
C GLU A 41 -2.82 -10.91 -19.96
N VAL A 42 -2.52 -9.85 -19.20
CA VAL A 42 -3.18 -8.54 -19.36
C VAL A 42 -2.86 -7.89 -20.68
N LEU A 43 -1.59 -7.86 -21.10
CA LEU A 43 -1.18 -7.15 -22.32
C LEU A 43 -1.77 -7.79 -23.57
N ASP A 44 -1.76 -9.11 -23.66
CA ASP A 44 -2.36 -9.83 -24.78
C ASP A 44 -3.88 -9.58 -24.83
N TYR A 45 -4.52 -9.56 -23.65
CA TYR A 45 -5.95 -9.29 -23.58
C TYR A 45 -6.31 -7.87 -24.01
N ILE A 46 -5.58 -6.85 -23.52
CA ILE A 46 -5.79 -5.43 -23.86
C ILE A 46 -5.53 -5.18 -25.38
N ASN A 47 -4.51 -5.83 -25.94
CA ASN A 47 -4.20 -5.71 -27.37
C ASN A 47 -5.35 -6.24 -28.26
N ALA A 48 -6.09 -7.23 -27.80
CA ALA A 48 -7.22 -7.83 -28.54
C ALA A 48 -8.59 -7.23 -28.19
N ASN A 49 -8.70 -6.47 -27.11
CA ASN A 49 -9.99 -5.99 -26.59
C ASN A 49 -9.90 -4.53 -26.12
N PRO A 50 -10.87 -3.67 -26.46
CA PRO A 50 -10.94 -2.32 -25.94
C PRO A 50 -11.30 -2.35 -24.45
N ILE A 51 -10.49 -1.68 -23.60
CA ILE A 51 -10.66 -1.56 -22.16
C ILE A 51 -10.67 -0.07 -21.78
N ASP A 52 -11.63 0.35 -20.96
CA ASP A 52 -11.80 1.72 -20.50
C ASP A 52 -11.04 1.98 -19.18
N PHE A 53 -10.95 0.99 -18.29
CA PHE A 53 -10.31 1.15 -16.98
C PHE A 53 -9.73 -0.16 -16.43
N VAL A 54 -8.81 0.00 -15.46
CA VAL A 54 -8.16 -1.11 -14.76
C VAL A 54 -8.16 -0.85 -13.25
N ILE A 55 -8.58 -1.84 -12.47
CA ILE A 55 -8.34 -1.93 -11.02
C ILE A 55 -7.05 -2.72 -10.85
N PHE A 56 -5.93 -2.01 -10.67
CA PHE A 56 -4.60 -2.64 -10.60
C PHE A 56 -4.23 -2.99 -9.16
N ARG A 57 -4.00 -4.27 -8.90
CA ARG A 57 -3.76 -4.79 -7.55
C ARG A 57 -2.47 -5.63 -7.47
N CYS A 58 -1.52 -5.39 -8.39
CA CYS A 58 -0.21 -6.00 -8.41
C CYS A 58 0.88 -5.00 -7.99
N ARG A 59 2.08 -5.51 -7.71
CA ARG A 59 3.27 -4.70 -7.41
C ARG A 59 4.22 -4.64 -8.61
N ASN A 60 3.65 -4.46 -9.79
CA ASN A 60 4.35 -4.46 -11.08
C ASN A 60 4.14 -3.13 -11.79
N TYR A 61 4.90 -2.11 -11.33
CA TYR A 61 4.78 -0.76 -11.90
C TYR A 61 5.12 -0.69 -13.39
N SER A 62 5.96 -1.60 -13.91
CA SER A 62 6.31 -1.63 -15.34
C SER A 62 5.10 -2.01 -16.19
N LEU A 63 4.36 -3.06 -15.78
CA LEU A 63 3.11 -3.44 -16.42
C LEU A 63 2.06 -2.33 -16.31
N LEU A 64 1.92 -1.73 -15.12
CA LEU A 64 0.97 -0.64 -14.91
C LEU A 64 1.27 0.57 -15.79
N ASN A 65 2.55 0.96 -15.91
CA ASN A 65 2.98 2.04 -16.79
C ASN A 65 2.65 1.74 -18.26
N GLU A 66 2.84 0.51 -18.69
CA GLU A 66 2.52 0.11 -20.06
C GLU A 66 1.02 0.17 -20.35
N ILE A 67 0.17 -0.12 -19.37
CA ILE A 67 -1.29 0.03 -19.46
C ILE A 67 -1.68 1.51 -19.53
N GLU A 68 -1.10 2.37 -18.67
CA GLU A 68 -1.37 3.81 -18.66
C GLU A 68 -0.94 4.51 -19.96
N LEU A 69 0.20 4.10 -20.54
CA LEU A 69 0.66 4.64 -21.84
C LEU A 69 -0.31 4.37 -22.99
N ARG A 70 -1.23 3.42 -22.85
CA ARG A 70 -2.34 3.18 -23.80
C ARG A 70 -3.55 4.07 -23.55
N GLY A 71 -3.47 5.00 -22.59
CA GLY A 71 -4.56 5.90 -22.22
C GLY A 71 -5.66 5.24 -21.37
N ILE A 72 -5.40 4.07 -20.80
CA ILE A 72 -6.36 3.35 -19.95
C ILE A 72 -6.27 3.91 -18.53
N ARG A 73 -7.43 4.30 -17.94
CA ARG A 73 -7.48 4.78 -16.54
C ARG A 73 -7.20 3.63 -15.57
N CYS A 74 -6.15 3.77 -14.76
CA CYS A 74 -5.78 2.80 -13.74
C CYS A 74 -6.08 3.32 -12.32
N PHE A 75 -6.56 2.43 -11.43
CA PHE A 75 -6.82 2.66 -10.00
C PHE A 75 -5.91 1.71 -9.18
N ASN A 76 -4.75 2.11 -8.56
CA ASN A 76 -4.06 3.41 -8.63
C ASN A 76 -3.23 3.59 -9.90
N ASN A 77 -2.50 4.75 -9.96
CA ASN A 77 -1.58 5.12 -11.04
C ASN A 77 -0.15 4.56 -10.82
N THR A 78 0.68 4.61 -11.88
CA THR A 78 2.08 4.14 -11.86
C THR A 78 2.95 4.89 -10.85
N LYS A 79 2.76 6.21 -10.68
CA LYS A 79 3.50 7.01 -9.70
C LYS A 79 3.32 6.47 -8.28
N THR A 80 2.07 6.22 -7.89
CA THR A 80 1.72 5.65 -6.59
C THR A 80 2.30 4.25 -6.41
N ASN A 81 2.06 3.36 -7.38
CA ASN A 81 2.50 1.97 -7.29
C ASN A 81 4.03 1.84 -7.23
N SER A 82 4.75 2.57 -8.08
CA SER A 82 6.21 2.50 -8.11
C SER A 82 6.86 3.06 -6.85
N LEU A 83 6.27 4.09 -6.23
CA LEU A 83 6.78 4.67 -4.99
C LEU A 83 6.49 3.75 -3.79
N ALA A 84 5.26 3.30 -3.64
CA ALA A 84 4.83 2.48 -2.49
C ALA A 84 5.56 1.12 -2.42
N ASN A 85 6.06 0.61 -3.55
CA ASN A 85 6.74 -0.68 -3.63
C ASN A 85 8.27 -0.58 -3.67
N ASP A 86 8.84 0.59 -3.33
CA ASP A 86 10.28 0.81 -3.13
C ASP A 86 10.49 1.63 -1.85
N LYS A 87 10.98 0.97 -0.80
CA LYS A 87 11.13 1.58 0.54
C LYS A 87 12.10 2.75 0.58
N TYR A 88 13.16 2.71 -0.25
CA TYR A 88 14.11 3.81 -0.28
C TYR A 88 13.56 5.03 -1.02
N ARG A 89 12.85 4.82 -2.12
CA ARG A 89 12.15 5.91 -2.83
C ARG A 89 11.05 6.52 -1.96
N THR A 90 10.31 5.70 -1.20
CA THR A 90 9.34 6.18 -0.21
C THR A 90 10.00 7.06 0.85
N TYR A 91 11.15 6.66 1.38
CA TYR A 91 11.93 7.48 2.33
C TYR A 91 12.36 8.82 1.70
N LEU A 92 12.94 8.80 0.50
CA LEU A 92 13.35 10.03 -0.19
C LEU A 92 12.16 10.98 -0.43
N PHE A 93 11.01 10.43 -0.80
CA PHE A 93 9.77 11.19 -0.95
C PHE A 93 9.33 11.83 0.37
N PHE A 94 9.41 11.13 1.49
CA PHE A 94 9.08 11.70 2.80
C PHE A 94 10.03 12.85 3.17
N LYS A 95 11.32 12.68 2.96
CA LYS A 95 12.33 13.73 3.20
C LYS A 95 12.11 14.96 2.33
N GLU A 96 11.88 14.78 1.05
CA GLU A 96 11.64 15.87 0.08
C GLU A 96 10.43 16.73 0.47
N HIS A 97 9.38 16.10 1.00
CA HIS A 97 8.14 16.79 1.37
C HIS A 97 8.08 17.19 2.86
N GLY A 98 9.15 16.97 3.64
CA GLY A 98 9.27 17.35 5.04
C GLY A 98 8.34 16.55 5.97
N PHE A 99 7.97 15.32 5.59
CA PHE A 99 7.23 14.44 6.48
C PHE A 99 8.16 13.82 7.55
N PRO A 100 7.73 13.72 8.82
CA PRO A 100 8.54 13.11 9.87
C PRO A 100 8.73 11.62 9.60
N CYS A 101 9.96 11.19 9.33
CA CYS A 101 10.32 9.80 9.04
C CYS A 101 11.66 9.43 9.67
N LEU A 102 11.94 8.13 9.80
CA LEU A 102 13.23 7.63 10.27
C LEU A 102 14.33 7.81 9.22
N GLU A 103 15.55 8.13 9.66
CA GLU A 103 16.70 8.14 8.76
C GLU A 103 16.90 6.74 8.18
N THR A 104 17.13 6.70 6.88
CA THR A 104 17.23 5.47 6.10
C THR A 104 18.33 5.60 5.05
N SER A 105 19.17 4.58 4.92
CA SER A 105 20.27 4.53 3.95
C SER A 105 20.28 3.20 3.19
N LEU A 106 20.96 3.18 2.04
CA LEU A 106 21.31 1.94 1.32
C LEU A 106 22.61 1.31 1.86
N GLU A 107 23.34 2.02 2.73
CA GLU A 107 24.59 1.60 3.34
C GLU A 107 24.42 1.48 4.86
N SER A 108 24.74 0.33 5.43
CA SER A 108 24.61 0.09 6.88
C SER A 108 25.48 1.01 7.74
N LYS A 109 26.64 1.42 7.22
CA LYS A 109 27.58 2.33 7.92
C LYS A 109 27.03 3.73 8.18
N ASP A 110 25.96 4.14 7.49
CA ASP A 110 25.36 5.45 7.63
C ASP A 110 24.35 5.52 8.77
N ILE A 111 23.96 4.37 9.34
CA ILE A 111 22.96 4.25 10.40
C ILE A 111 23.59 3.62 11.65
N SER A 112 23.37 4.22 12.81
CA SER A 112 23.89 3.71 14.08
C SER A 112 23.14 2.46 14.55
N PHE A 113 23.85 1.53 15.20
CA PHE A 113 23.24 0.39 15.87
C PHE A 113 22.55 0.76 17.19
N PRO A 114 21.45 0.11 17.57
CA PRO A 114 20.73 -0.89 16.79
C PRO A 114 20.02 -0.27 15.57
N LEU A 115 19.96 -1.00 14.46
CA LEU A 115 19.26 -0.57 13.26
C LEU A 115 18.28 -1.64 12.78
N VAL A 116 17.36 -1.27 11.88
CA VAL A 116 16.45 -2.20 11.22
C VAL A 116 16.89 -2.38 9.77
N MET A 117 17.20 -3.62 9.38
CA MET A 117 17.49 -4.01 8.01
C MET A 117 16.22 -4.56 7.37
N LYS A 118 15.78 -3.97 6.23
CA LYS A 118 14.58 -4.37 5.49
C LYS A 118 14.92 -4.64 4.03
N SER A 119 14.38 -5.72 3.44
CA SER A 119 14.45 -5.90 1.99
C SER A 119 13.78 -4.73 1.28
N LEU A 120 14.42 -4.22 0.21
CA LEU A 120 13.97 -3.04 -0.53
C LEU A 120 12.53 -3.18 -1.06
N ASP A 121 12.19 -4.38 -1.55
CA ASP A 121 10.92 -4.76 -2.15
C ASP A 121 10.09 -5.74 -1.29
N GLY A 122 10.55 -6.02 -0.06
CA GLY A 122 9.90 -6.98 0.85
C GLY A 122 8.56 -6.49 1.40
N HIS A 123 7.63 -7.43 1.62
CA HIS A 123 6.28 -7.15 2.11
C HIS A 123 5.89 -8.05 3.30
N GLY A 124 4.94 -7.57 4.10
CA GLY A 124 4.35 -8.33 5.21
C GLY A 124 5.31 -8.61 6.37
N GLY A 125 6.40 -7.88 6.50
CA GLY A 125 7.35 -8.01 7.61
C GLY A 125 8.25 -9.26 7.58
N LYS A 126 8.23 -10.06 6.52
CA LYS A 126 8.99 -11.32 6.42
C LYS A 126 10.50 -11.12 6.37
N GLU A 127 10.97 -10.01 5.79
CA GLU A 127 12.39 -9.70 5.59
C GLU A 127 12.74 -8.39 6.30
N VAL A 128 12.43 -8.35 7.61
CA VAL A 128 12.71 -7.22 8.50
C VAL A 128 13.46 -7.77 9.71
N TYR A 129 14.67 -7.26 9.94
CA TYR A 129 15.60 -7.76 10.95
C TYR A 129 16.07 -6.61 11.84
N LEU A 130 16.05 -6.82 13.16
CA LEU A 130 16.74 -5.95 14.11
C LEU A 130 18.20 -6.38 14.16
N ILE A 131 19.12 -5.44 13.97
CA ILE A 131 20.57 -5.66 13.92
C ILE A 131 21.19 -4.82 15.04
N ASN A 132 21.86 -5.48 15.99
CA ASN A 132 22.42 -4.82 17.17
C ASN A 132 23.91 -4.48 17.01
N SER A 133 24.60 -5.18 16.10
CA SER A 133 26.02 -4.96 15.82
C SER A 133 26.36 -5.32 14.38
N GLU A 134 27.54 -4.91 13.93
CA GLU A 134 28.02 -5.18 12.57
C GLU A 134 28.11 -6.68 12.26
N ASP A 135 28.46 -7.50 13.24
CA ASP A 135 28.59 -8.97 13.09
C ASP A 135 27.25 -9.67 12.76
N GLU A 136 26.11 -9.02 13.04
CA GLU A 136 24.79 -9.54 12.74
C GLU A 136 24.33 -9.22 11.31
N LEU A 137 25.07 -8.39 10.57
CA LEU A 137 24.74 -8.06 9.18
C LEU A 137 24.81 -9.30 8.28
N LYS A 138 23.72 -9.59 7.62
CA LYS A 138 23.64 -10.74 6.71
C LYS A 138 24.19 -10.40 5.34
N LEU A 139 25.14 -11.19 4.86
CA LEU A 139 25.53 -11.18 3.46
C LEU A 139 24.41 -11.80 2.63
N SER A 140 23.95 -11.09 1.62
CA SER A 140 22.88 -11.55 0.72
C SER A 140 23.00 -10.83 -0.62
N ASP A 141 22.58 -11.52 -1.69
CA ASP A 141 22.45 -10.91 -3.03
C ASP A 141 21.23 -9.97 -3.14
N LYS A 142 20.35 -9.99 -2.13
CA LYS A 142 19.19 -9.07 -2.06
C LYS A 142 19.63 -7.67 -1.67
N LYS A 143 18.94 -6.68 -2.20
CA LYS A 143 19.11 -5.28 -1.82
C LYS A 143 18.30 -4.98 -0.55
N PHE A 144 18.96 -4.32 0.40
CA PHE A 144 18.36 -3.91 1.67
C PHE A 144 18.44 -2.39 1.81
N ILE A 145 17.55 -1.87 2.66
CA ILE A 145 17.68 -0.56 3.31
C ILE A 145 18.03 -0.80 4.77
N TYR A 146 18.72 0.16 5.34
CA TYR A 146 19.07 0.24 6.74
C TYR A 146 18.40 1.47 7.32
N GLN A 147 17.65 1.30 8.40
CA GLN A 147 16.82 2.35 8.98
C GLN A 147 17.11 2.44 10.49
N GLU A 148 17.06 3.65 11.04
CA GLU A 148 17.11 3.85 12.48
C GLU A 148 16.09 2.97 13.21
N TYR A 149 16.52 2.36 14.31
CA TYR A 149 15.58 1.63 15.17
C TYR A 149 14.80 2.59 16.05
N LEU A 150 13.50 2.51 16.00
CA LEU A 150 12.60 3.22 16.91
C LEU A 150 11.82 2.19 17.73
N ALA A 151 12.01 2.21 19.07
CA ALA A 151 11.09 1.51 19.95
C ALA A 151 9.70 2.16 19.84
N ASN A 152 8.70 1.38 19.48
CA ASN A 152 7.36 1.89 19.20
C ASN A 152 6.30 1.04 19.91
N ASN A 153 5.11 1.63 20.10
CA ASN A 153 3.95 1.02 20.74
C ASN A 153 2.98 0.41 19.70
N GLY A 154 3.50 -0.06 18.58
CA GLY A 154 2.74 -0.54 17.42
C GLY A 154 2.72 0.46 16.27
N ASP A 155 2.07 0.05 15.20
CA ASP A 155 1.86 0.92 14.05
C ASP A 155 0.37 1.18 13.79
N VAL A 156 0.09 2.29 13.12
CA VAL A 156 -1.26 2.68 12.72
C VAL A 156 -1.31 2.83 11.22
N ARG A 157 -2.23 2.10 10.57
CA ARG A 157 -2.54 2.30 9.16
C ARG A 157 -3.75 3.20 9.00
N LEU A 158 -3.56 4.34 8.35
CA LEU A 158 -4.65 5.18 7.86
C LEU A 158 -5.02 4.74 6.43
N TYR A 159 -6.30 4.52 6.20
CA TYR A 159 -6.83 4.20 4.87
C TYR A 159 -7.33 5.49 4.23
N VAL A 160 -6.73 5.83 3.08
CA VAL A 160 -7.07 7.05 2.34
C VAL A 160 -7.69 6.67 1.01
N LEU A 161 -8.90 7.16 0.78
CA LEU A 161 -9.65 6.96 -0.45
C LEU A 161 -10.08 8.34 -0.99
N ASN A 162 -9.72 8.61 -2.25
CA ASN A 162 -10.07 9.87 -2.91
C ASN A 162 -9.75 11.08 -2.01
N LYS A 163 -8.51 11.16 -1.51
CA LYS A 163 -7.99 12.24 -0.66
C LYS A 163 -8.76 12.44 0.66
N LYS A 164 -9.41 11.37 1.17
CA LYS A 164 -10.11 11.38 2.46
C LYS A 164 -9.71 10.17 3.29
N VAL A 165 -9.42 10.37 4.56
CA VAL A 165 -9.23 9.27 5.51
C VAL A 165 -10.58 8.64 5.80
N ILE A 166 -10.77 7.37 5.41
CA ILE A 166 -12.01 6.60 5.61
C ILE A 166 -11.98 5.76 6.89
N GLY A 167 -10.84 5.65 7.56
CA GLY A 167 -10.67 4.97 8.83
C GLY A 167 -9.20 4.67 9.11
N ALA A 168 -8.92 4.22 10.32
CA ALA A 168 -7.60 3.82 10.74
C ALA A 168 -7.64 2.60 11.66
N VAL A 169 -6.58 1.79 11.59
CA VAL A 169 -6.41 0.56 12.38
C VAL A 169 -5.04 0.57 13.01
N LYS A 170 -4.99 0.42 14.33
CA LYS A 170 -3.74 0.17 15.05
C LYS A 170 -3.45 -1.33 15.05
N ARG A 171 -2.19 -1.66 14.80
CA ARG A 171 -1.65 -3.02 14.85
C ARG A 171 -0.61 -3.08 15.94
N SER A 172 -0.70 -4.07 16.79
CA SER A 172 0.28 -4.30 17.87
C SER A 172 0.64 -5.77 17.95
N ASN A 173 1.87 -6.05 18.34
CA ASN A 173 2.33 -7.41 18.59
C ASN A 173 3.18 -7.42 19.86
N GLY A 174 2.62 -7.94 20.96
CA GLY A 174 3.31 -8.00 22.25
C GLY A 174 4.52 -8.93 22.31
N LYS A 175 4.83 -9.66 21.24
CA LYS A 175 5.91 -10.66 21.18
C LYS A 175 7.03 -10.32 20.21
N ASP A 176 6.82 -9.35 19.33
CA ASP A 176 7.76 -9.00 18.26
C ASP A 176 7.76 -7.47 18.05
N PHE A 177 8.90 -6.88 17.72
CA PHE A 177 9.00 -5.46 17.35
C PHE A 177 8.24 -5.13 16.05
N ARG A 178 7.89 -6.17 15.26
CA ARG A 178 7.09 -6.06 14.05
C ARG A 178 5.61 -6.18 14.39
N SER A 179 4.81 -5.22 14.01
CA SER A 179 3.36 -5.15 14.32
C SER A 179 2.46 -5.74 13.23
N ASN A 180 3.02 -6.45 12.24
CA ASN A 180 2.25 -6.96 11.11
C ASN A 180 1.16 -7.94 11.53
N TYR A 181 -0.09 -7.69 11.11
CA TYR A 181 -1.24 -8.56 11.36
C TYR A 181 -1.04 -10.00 10.85
N SER A 182 -0.35 -10.17 9.70
CA SER A 182 -0.01 -11.48 9.14
C SER A 182 0.90 -12.33 10.04
N LEU A 183 1.56 -11.72 11.02
CA LEU A 183 2.42 -12.38 12.01
C LEU A 183 1.69 -12.66 13.36
N GLY A 184 0.35 -12.56 13.38
CA GLY A 184 -0.46 -12.81 14.57
C GLY A 184 -0.65 -11.59 15.48
N GLY A 185 -0.42 -10.38 14.96
CA GLY A 185 -0.68 -9.12 15.67
C GLY A 185 -2.17 -8.89 15.93
N GLU A 186 -2.47 -8.17 17.00
CA GLU A 186 -3.82 -7.68 17.30
C GLU A 186 -4.15 -6.44 16.48
N ILE A 187 -5.43 -6.23 16.22
CA ILE A 187 -5.94 -5.05 15.52
C ILE A 187 -7.05 -4.40 16.35
N GLU A 188 -7.01 -3.08 16.42
CA GLU A 188 -8.05 -2.28 17.06
C GLU A 188 -8.36 -1.03 16.20
N GLU A 189 -9.58 -0.53 16.32
CA GLU A 189 -9.92 0.77 15.75
C GLU A 189 -9.04 1.86 16.36
N TYR A 190 -8.59 2.79 15.54
CA TYR A 190 -7.77 3.91 15.98
C TYR A 190 -8.38 5.25 15.53
N ASN A 191 -8.40 6.22 16.43
CA ASN A 191 -8.81 7.59 16.09
C ASN A 191 -7.55 8.46 15.86
N PRO A 192 -7.10 8.66 14.60
CA PRO A 192 -5.88 9.40 14.31
C PRO A 192 -6.02 10.89 14.61
N SER A 193 -4.93 11.52 15.04
CA SER A 193 -4.85 12.96 15.23
C SER A 193 -5.15 13.71 13.92
N LYS A 194 -5.48 15.00 14.04
CA LYS A 194 -5.66 15.84 12.85
C LYS A 194 -4.39 15.87 11.99
N GLU A 195 -3.22 15.97 12.64
CA GLU A 195 -1.94 16.03 11.97
C GLU A 195 -1.62 14.75 11.17
N MET A 196 -1.88 13.56 11.73
CA MET A 196 -1.75 12.30 10.99
C MET A 196 -2.66 12.25 9.77
N LYS A 197 -3.92 12.71 9.91
CA LYS A 197 -4.88 12.78 8.81
C LYS A 197 -4.42 13.74 7.72
N ASP A 198 -3.95 14.92 8.10
CA ASP A 198 -3.47 15.95 7.17
C ASP A 198 -2.27 15.44 6.36
N ILE A 199 -1.31 14.75 7.02
CA ILE A 199 -0.17 14.12 6.35
C ILE A 199 -0.63 13.04 5.37
N ALA A 200 -1.48 12.12 5.78
CA ALA A 200 -1.97 11.03 4.93
C ALA A 200 -2.75 11.54 3.71
N ILE A 201 -3.58 12.58 3.90
CA ILE A 201 -4.29 13.25 2.80
C ILE A 201 -3.30 13.94 1.85
N LYS A 202 -2.29 14.65 2.39
CA LYS A 202 -1.29 15.34 1.57
C LYS A 202 -0.46 14.34 0.74
N ILE A 203 -0.09 13.18 1.31
CA ILE A 203 0.58 12.10 0.57
C ILE A 203 -0.31 11.62 -0.58
N SER A 204 -1.58 11.30 -0.31
CA SER A 204 -2.54 10.87 -1.33
C SER A 204 -2.75 11.92 -2.43
N ASP A 205 -2.78 13.20 -2.07
CA ASP A 205 -2.94 14.31 -3.02
C ASP A 205 -1.72 14.48 -3.93
N ILE A 206 -0.50 14.48 -3.35
CA ILE A 206 0.75 14.59 -4.13
C ILE A 206 0.89 13.43 -5.12
N LEU A 207 0.48 12.22 -4.72
CA LEU A 207 0.55 11.02 -5.56
C LEU A 207 -0.62 10.90 -6.55
N ASP A 208 -1.65 11.72 -6.39
CA ASP A 208 -2.94 11.57 -7.06
C ASP A 208 -3.49 10.13 -6.94
N ALA A 209 -3.39 9.62 -5.73
CA ALA A 209 -3.75 8.23 -5.41
C ALA A 209 -5.24 8.07 -5.17
N ASP A 210 -5.81 6.98 -5.71
CA ASP A 210 -7.23 6.65 -5.51
C ASP A 210 -7.47 6.00 -4.14
N TYR A 211 -6.71 4.93 -3.82
CA TYR A 211 -6.88 4.16 -2.58
C TYR A 211 -5.54 3.61 -2.09
N ILE A 212 -5.05 4.15 -0.98
CA ILE A 212 -3.78 3.77 -0.36
C ILE A 212 -3.90 3.58 1.14
N GLY A 213 -2.95 2.86 1.73
CA GLY A 213 -2.65 2.90 3.15
C GLY A 213 -1.45 3.80 3.43
N VAL A 214 -1.50 4.54 4.54
CA VAL A 214 -0.33 5.26 5.07
C VAL A 214 -0.08 4.75 6.47
N ASP A 215 1.09 4.18 6.68
CA ASP A 215 1.48 3.56 7.95
C ASP A 215 2.32 4.52 8.79
N PHE A 216 1.99 4.61 10.06
CA PHE A 216 2.69 5.45 11.05
C PHE A 216 3.16 4.59 12.22
N PHE A 217 4.38 4.78 12.67
CA PHE A 217 4.79 4.31 13.99
C PHE A 217 4.33 5.28 15.07
N ILE A 218 3.78 4.73 16.16
CA ILE A 218 3.40 5.47 17.36
C ILE A 218 4.43 5.22 18.44
N TYR A 219 4.93 6.27 19.08
CA TYR A 219 5.88 6.21 20.17
C TYR A 219 5.59 7.29 21.21
N ASP A 220 6.31 7.31 22.34
CA ASP A 220 5.99 8.17 23.49
C ASP A 220 6.00 9.68 23.18
N LYS A 221 6.77 10.11 22.18
CA LYS A 221 6.89 11.52 21.80
C LYS A 221 6.02 11.92 20.61
N GLY A 222 5.18 11.00 20.07
CA GLY A 222 4.32 11.29 18.95
C GLY A 222 4.24 10.17 17.91
N PHE A 223 4.39 10.52 16.65
CA PHE A 223 4.33 9.59 15.53
C PHE A 223 5.30 9.97 14.41
N ILE A 224 5.62 9.02 13.57
CA ILE A 224 6.37 9.21 12.32
C ILE A 224 5.73 8.40 11.20
N VAL A 225 5.85 8.87 9.95
CA VAL A 225 5.43 8.12 8.77
C VAL A 225 6.44 7.01 8.51
N ASN A 226 5.96 5.81 8.23
CA ASN A 226 6.80 4.64 8.00
C ASN A 226 6.73 4.13 6.55
N GLU A 227 5.52 3.87 6.04
CA GLU A 227 5.32 3.27 4.71
C GLU A 227 4.06 3.82 4.03
N ILE A 228 4.05 3.71 2.69
CA ILE A 228 2.84 3.83 1.87
C ILE A 228 2.53 2.43 1.36
N GLU A 229 1.29 1.99 1.47
CA GLU A 229 0.83 0.68 1.02
C GLU A 229 -0.01 0.80 -0.25
N ASP A 230 0.46 0.24 -1.35
CA ASP A 230 -0.27 0.03 -2.60
C ASP A 230 0.17 -1.31 -3.22
N PRO A 231 -0.78 -2.22 -3.45
CA PRO A 231 -2.21 -2.14 -3.16
C PRO A 231 -2.54 -2.39 -1.68
N VAL A 232 -3.34 -1.52 -1.09
CA VAL A 232 -3.77 -1.66 0.30
C VAL A 232 -4.95 -2.63 0.44
N GLY A 233 -4.88 -3.52 1.44
CA GLY A 233 -6.00 -4.42 1.78
C GLY A 233 -7.16 -3.69 2.45
N ALA A 234 -8.34 -4.35 2.54
CA ALA A 234 -9.55 -3.76 3.13
C ALA A 234 -10.06 -4.51 4.38
N ARG A 235 -9.62 -5.77 4.59
CA ARG A 235 -10.17 -6.67 5.61
C ARG A 235 -9.95 -6.19 7.05
N MET A 236 -8.78 -5.60 7.34
CA MET A 236 -8.50 -5.11 8.69
C MET A 236 -9.43 -3.96 9.06
N LEU A 237 -9.69 -3.04 8.14
CA LEU A 237 -10.59 -1.92 8.38
C LEU A 237 -12.02 -2.39 8.63
N LEU A 238 -12.52 -3.32 7.80
CA LEU A 238 -13.84 -3.92 7.99
C LEU A 238 -13.95 -4.63 9.35
N LYS A 239 -12.91 -5.38 9.74
CA LYS A 239 -12.91 -6.13 11.00
C LYS A 239 -12.79 -5.22 12.23
N ALA A 240 -12.02 -4.15 12.17
CA ALA A 240 -11.75 -3.28 13.31
C ALA A 240 -12.89 -2.30 13.61
N ASN A 241 -13.54 -1.74 12.59
CA ASN A 241 -14.57 -0.72 12.77
C ASN A 241 -15.78 -0.80 11.83
N GLY A 242 -15.93 -1.90 11.08
CA GLY A 242 -17.09 -2.12 10.21
C GLY A 242 -17.10 -1.32 8.91
N VAL A 243 -16.06 -0.55 8.59
CA VAL A 243 -16.00 0.23 7.34
C VAL A 243 -15.69 -0.69 6.15
N ASP A 244 -16.63 -0.80 5.22
CA ASP A 244 -16.47 -1.52 3.96
C ASP A 244 -15.74 -0.64 2.93
N ALA A 245 -14.41 -0.67 2.99
CA ALA A 245 -13.55 0.07 2.07
C ALA A 245 -13.71 -0.38 0.62
N VAL A 246 -14.10 -1.64 0.36
CA VAL A 246 -14.30 -2.14 -1.01
C VAL A 246 -15.52 -1.48 -1.64
N SER A 247 -16.64 -1.42 -0.93
CA SER A 247 -17.84 -0.72 -1.40
C SER A 247 -17.60 0.77 -1.64
N LEU A 248 -16.84 1.43 -0.75
CA LEU A 248 -16.45 2.83 -0.92
C LEU A 248 -15.55 3.03 -2.14
N PHE A 249 -14.57 2.15 -2.36
CA PHE A 249 -13.68 2.19 -3.51
C PHE A 249 -14.43 1.97 -4.83
N ILE A 250 -15.35 1.01 -4.89
CA ILE A 250 -16.22 0.78 -6.04
C ILE A 250 -17.06 2.03 -6.35
N LYS A 251 -17.63 2.68 -5.33
CA LYS A 251 -18.36 3.94 -5.50
C LYS A 251 -17.47 5.04 -6.07
N HIS A 252 -16.21 5.15 -5.61
CA HIS A 252 -15.24 6.08 -6.16
C HIS A 252 -14.96 5.80 -7.64
N ILE A 253 -14.70 4.54 -8.01
CA ILE A 253 -14.45 4.13 -9.40
C ILE A 253 -15.64 4.52 -10.30
N LYS A 254 -16.88 4.19 -9.90
CA LYS A 254 -18.08 4.57 -10.65
C LYS A 254 -18.18 6.08 -10.87
N ASN A 255 -17.98 6.87 -9.82
CA ASN A 255 -18.02 8.32 -9.90
C ASN A 255 -16.93 8.89 -10.82
N ALA A 256 -15.70 8.35 -10.74
CA ALA A 256 -14.59 8.79 -11.57
C ALA A 256 -14.77 8.47 -13.06
N LEU A 257 -15.51 7.40 -13.38
CA LEU A 257 -15.73 6.97 -14.77
C LEU A 257 -17.00 7.54 -15.42
N LEU A 258 -17.97 7.97 -14.63
CA LEU A 258 -19.25 8.51 -15.14
C LEU A 258 -19.28 10.04 -15.16
N ASN A 259 -18.45 10.73 -14.37
CA ASN A 259 -18.41 12.18 -14.27
C ASN A 259 -17.28 12.85 -15.09
N ASN A 260 -16.56 12.06 -15.84
CA ASN A 260 -15.59 12.46 -16.88
C ASN A 260 -16.19 12.08 -18.24
#